data_2d16d718dec32a8397fc50fd8dce9955
#
_entry.id   2d16d718dec32a8397fc50fd8dce9955
#
_cell.length_a   1.000
_cell.length_b   1.000
_cell.length_c   1.000
_cell.angle_alpha   90.00
_cell.angle_beta   90.00
_cell.angle_gamma   90.00
#
_symmetry.space_group_name_H-M   'P 1'
#
loop_
_entity.id
_entity.type
_entity.pdbx_description
1 polymer ?
#
loop_
_entity_poly.entity_id
_entity_poly.type
_entity_poly.pdbx_seq_one_letter_code
_entity_poly.pdbx_strand_id
1 'polypeptide(L)'
;MPQYFPPTPGGNATTLNITAATILKAAPGRIYTVSVVTAGTAVGAIYDSIALTGNTTANQLGTIPQAVGTYPFAGMPTASGIVIVPPTGGAVAVSFA
;
A
#
# COMPACT_ATOMS: atom_id res chain seq x y z
N MET A 1 6.90 13.97 -27.89
CA MET A 1 6.19 14.62 -26.81
C MET A 1 6.07 13.68 -25.65
N PRO A 2 6.50 14.09 -24.49
CA PRO A 2 6.26 13.25 -23.35
C PRO A 2 4.75 13.10 -23.17
N GLN A 3 4.35 11.90 -22.95
CA GLN A 3 2.98 11.64 -22.60
C GLN A 3 2.79 12.05 -21.15
N TYR A 4 1.98 13.05 -20.95
CA TYR A 4 1.49 13.30 -19.62
C TYR A 4 0.19 12.52 -19.44
N PHE A 5 0.23 11.57 -18.56
CA PHE A 5 -0.96 10.88 -18.19
C PHE A 5 -1.43 11.46 -16.86
N PRO A 6 -2.48 12.26 -16.88
CA PRO A 6 -3.04 12.71 -15.61
C PRO A 6 -3.42 11.47 -14.80
N PRO A 7 -3.52 11.58 -13.48
CA PRO A 7 -4.06 10.50 -12.69
C PRO A 7 -5.35 10.00 -13.30
N THR A 8 -5.58 8.71 -13.19
CA THR A 8 -6.85 8.14 -13.64
C THR A 8 -8.01 8.85 -12.96
N PRO A 9 -9.21 8.80 -13.53
CA PRO A 9 -10.37 9.39 -12.87
C PRO A 9 -10.45 8.96 -11.41
N GLY A 10 -10.55 9.93 -10.51
CA GLY A 10 -10.48 9.68 -9.08
C GLY A 10 -9.10 9.87 -8.47
N GLY A 11 -8.09 10.20 -9.28
CA GLY A 11 -6.74 10.50 -8.78
C GLY A 11 -5.94 9.28 -8.35
N ASN A 12 -6.28 8.10 -8.85
CA ASN A 12 -5.59 6.87 -8.45
C ASN A 12 -4.17 6.81 -9.02
N ALA A 13 -3.27 6.27 -8.23
CA ALA A 13 -1.89 6.01 -8.63
C ALA A 13 -1.52 4.58 -8.25
N THR A 14 -0.45 4.07 -8.84
CA THR A 14 0.04 2.73 -8.51
C THR A 14 1.53 2.79 -8.27
N THR A 15 1.98 2.21 -7.18
CA THR A 15 3.40 2.01 -6.89
C THR A 15 3.72 0.54 -7.01
N LEU A 16 4.76 0.24 -7.80
CA LEU A 16 5.17 -1.12 -8.09
C LEU A 16 6.40 -1.51 -7.28
N ASN A 17 6.61 -2.80 -7.15
CA ASN A 17 7.84 -3.39 -6.61
C ASN A 17 8.20 -2.87 -5.21
N ILE A 18 7.23 -2.88 -4.33
CA ILE A 18 7.45 -2.52 -2.94
C ILE A 18 8.01 -3.76 -2.23
N THR A 19 9.28 -3.70 -1.84
CA THR A 19 9.99 -4.82 -1.20
C THR A 19 10.41 -4.52 0.23
N ALA A 20 10.19 -3.30 0.70
CA ALA A 20 10.50 -2.86 2.05
C ALA A 20 9.42 -1.88 2.52
N ALA A 21 9.39 -1.60 3.80
CA ALA A 21 8.46 -0.62 4.36
C ALA A 21 8.58 0.71 3.62
N THR A 22 7.48 1.24 3.15
CA THR A 22 7.44 2.41 2.28
C THR A 22 6.29 3.32 2.67
N ILE A 23 6.55 4.61 2.72
CA ILE A 23 5.49 5.63 2.84
C ILE A 23 5.01 5.91 1.42
N LEU A 24 3.78 5.48 1.11
CA LEU A 24 3.17 5.76 -0.20
C LEU A 24 2.64 7.18 -0.27
N LYS A 25 2.09 7.66 0.82
CA LYS A 25 1.48 8.97 0.86
C LYS A 25 1.58 9.53 2.27
N ALA A 26 2.08 10.74 2.39
CA ALA A 26 2.22 11.44 3.67
C ALA A 26 1.05 12.39 3.91
N ALA A 27 -0.14 12.00 3.52
CA ALA A 27 -1.37 12.76 3.64
C ALA A 27 -2.55 11.79 3.60
N PRO A 28 -3.74 12.20 4.05
CA PRO A 28 -4.92 11.35 3.95
C PRO A 28 -5.17 10.89 2.52
N GLY A 29 -5.58 9.65 2.35
CA GLY A 29 -5.83 9.06 1.04
C GLY A 29 -6.73 7.85 1.14
N ARG A 30 -6.68 7.00 0.09
CA ARG A 30 -7.48 5.78 0.00
C ARG A 30 -6.63 4.66 -0.58
N ILE A 31 -6.89 3.46 -0.11
CA ILE A 31 -6.23 2.25 -0.62
C ILE A 31 -7.26 1.45 -1.41
N TYR A 32 -6.94 1.18 -2.67
CA TYR A 32 -7.87 0.46 -3.54
C TYR A 32 -7.52 -1.01 -3.66
N THR A 33 -6.27 -1.33 -3.97
CA THR A 33 -5.88 -2.71 -4.24
C THR A 33 -4.43 -2.93 -3.85
N VAL A 34 -4.15 -4.06 -3.25
CA VAL A 34 -2.80 -4.55 -3.00
C VAL A 34 -2.62 -5.86 -3.73
N SER A 35 -1.63 -5.93 -4.62
CA SER A 35 -1.29 -7.17 -5.33
C SER A 35 0.02 -7.70 -4.79
N VAL A 36 0.00 -8.91 -4.26
CA VAL A 36 1.21 -9.61 -3.84
C VAL A 36 1.77 -10.31 -5.08
N VAL A 37 2.88 -9.79 -5.59
CA VAL A 37 3.51 -10.27 -6.83
C VAL A 37 4.50 -11.38 -6.52
N THR A 38 5.21 -11.27 -5.40
CA THR A 38 6.12 -12.29 -4.91
C THR A 38 5.72 -12.66 -3.50
N ALA A 39 5.55 -13.96 -3.26
CA ALA A 39 5.14 -14.45 -1.95
C ALA A 39 6.21 -14.18 -0.90
N GLY A 40 5.78 -13.91 0.31
CA GLY A 40 6.66 -13.72 1.46
C GLY A 40 6.58 -14.87 2.45
N THR A 41 7.31 -14.73 3.54
CA THR A 41 7.36 -15.74 4.61
C THR A 41 6.55 -15.33 5.84
N ALA A 42 6.09 -14.08 5.89
CA ALA A 42 5.24 -13.57 6.95
C ALA A 42 4.30 -12.51 6.35
N VAL A 43 3.17 -12.30 6.99
CA VAL A 43 2.21 -11.32 6.49
C VAL A 43 2.78 -9.90 6.58
N GLY A 44 2.36 -9.06 5.63
CA GLY A 44 2.64 -7.64 5.68
C GLY A 44 1.53 -6.88 6.40
N ALA A 45 1.62 -5.56 6.37
CA ALA A 45 0.66 -4.69 7.02
C ALA A 45 0.49 -3.37 6.30
N ILE A 46 -0.64 -2.73 6.53
CA ILE A 46 -0.94 -1.39 6.05
C ILE A 46 -1.24 -0.52 7.26
N TYR A 47 -0.54 0.59 7.38
CA TYR A 47 -0.72 1.51 8.50
C TYR A 47 -1.23 2.86 8.04
N ASP A 48 -2.12 3.44 8.85
CA ASP A 48 -2.54 4.83 8.72
C ASP A 48 -1.51 5.69 9.44
N SER A 49 -0.47 6.09 8.70
CA SER A 49 0.71 6.72 9.30
C SER A 49 1.45 7.54 8.24
N ILE A 50 2.27 8.46 8.72
CA ILE A 50 3.20 9.22 7.88
C ILE A 50 4.66 8.89 8.23
N ALA A 51 4.90 7.87 9.03
CA ALA A 51 6.23 7.48 9.46
C ALA A 51 6.44 5.98 9.30
N LEU A 52 7.69 5.57 9.08
CA LEU A 52 8.05 4.15 8.96
C LEU A 52 8.22 3.46 10.32
N THR A 53 8.34 4.23 11.40
CA THR A 53 8.56 3.70 12.74
C THR A 53 7.41 4.08 13.66
N GLY A 54 7.28 3.35 14.78
CA GLY A 54 6.24 3.62 15.75
C GLY A 54 4.87 3.09 15.37
N ASN A 55 4.75 2.36 14.28
CA ASN A 55 3.48 1.80 13.85
C ASN A 55 3.17 0.52 14.64
N THR A 56 1.92 0.41 15.07
CA THR A 56 1.44 -0.72 15.87
C THR A 56 0.06 -1.13 15.38
N THR A 57 -0.51 -2.13 16.01
CA THR A 57 -1.87 -2.53 15.69
C THR A 57 -2.90 -1.42 15.95
N ALA A 58 -2.55 -0.41 16.74
CA ALA A 58 -3.46 0.70 17.01
C ALA A 58 -3.70 1.59 15.77
N ASN A 59 -2.74 1.66 14.84
CA ASN A 59 -2.91 2.40 13.59
C ASN A 59 -2.83 1.51 12.36
N GLN A 60 -2.96 0.21 12.54
CA GLN A 60 -2.97 -0.74 11.43
C GLN A 60 -4.35 -0.79 10.78
N LEU A 61 -4.39 -0.59 9.47
CA LEU A 61 -5.62 -0.67 8.69
C LEU A 61 -5.95 -2.09 8.27
N GLY A 62 -4.95 -2.90 8.03
CA GLY A 62 -5.16 -4.27 7.60
C GLY A 62 -3.85 -5.01 7.44
N THR A 63 -3.97 -6.28 7.06
CA THR A 63 -2.83 -7.13 6.78
C THR A 63 -2.72 -7.39 5.28
N ILE A 64 -1.49 -7.59 4.82
CA ILE A 64 -1.22 -8.03 3.45
C ILE A 64 -0.87 -9.51 3.53
N PRO A 65 -1.70 -10.40 2.93
CA PRO A 65 -1.40 -11.83 2.94
C PRO A 65 -0.06 -12.12 2.30
N GLN A 66 0.59 -13.19 2.75
CA GLN A 66 1.89 -13.56 2.23
C GLN A 66 1.81 -14.32 0.91
N ALA A 67 0.64 -14.78 0.51
CA ALA A 67 0.44 -15.52 -0.73
C ALA A 67 0.24 -14.58 -1.91
N VAL A 68 0.74 -14.98 -3.09
CA VAL A 68 0.53 -14.25 -4.33
C VAL A 68 -0.96 -14.11 -4.61
N GLY A 69 -1.37 -12.93 -5.02
CA GLY A 69 -2.77 -12.64 -5.34
C GLY A 69 -3.05 -11.16 -5.32
N THR A 70 -4.24 -10.80 -5.73
CA THR A 70 -4.72 -9.43 -5.72
C THR A 70 -5.81 -9.29 -4.68
N TYR A 71 -5.62 -8.36 -3.75
CA TYR A 71 -6.51 -8.18 -2.61
C TYR A 71 -7.13 -6.80 -2.64
N PRO A 72 -8.45 -6.70 -2.81
CA PRO A 72 -9.12 -5.40 -2.84
C PRO A 72 -9.31 -4.82 -1.44
N PHE A 73 -9.15 -3.51 -1.33
CA PHE A 73 -9.43 -2.77 -0.09
C PHE A 73 -10.56 -1.75 -0.29
N ALA A 74 -11.13 -1.70 -1.48
CA ALA A 74 -12.37 -0.98 -1.79
C ALA A 74 -12.35 0.51 -1.43
N GLY A 75 -11.19 1.16 -1.55
CA GLY A 75 -11.10 2.59 -1.27
C GLY A 75 -11.08 2.92 0.21
N MET A 76 -10.52 2.03 1.03
CA MET A 76 -10.39 2.26 2.47
C MET A 76 -9.69 3.59 2.75
N PRO A 77 -10.33 4.53 3.45
CA PRO A 77 -9.75 5.84 3.69
C PRO A 77 -8.70 5.80 4.79
N THR A 78 -7.71 6.70 4.69
CA THR A 78 -6.73 6.92 5.75
C THR A 78 -6.87 8.35 6.27
N ALA A 79 -6.57 8.54 7.54
CA ALA A 79 -6.67 9.85 8.19
C ALA A 79 -5.33 10.60 8.19
N SER A 80 -4.21 9.89 8.21
CA SER A 80 -2.87 10.50 8.28
C SER A 80 -2.07 10.27 7.01
N GLY A 81 -1.99 9.05 6.55
CA GLY A 81 -1.21 8.69 5.38
C GLY A 81 -1.29 7.20 5.10
N ILE A 82 -0.43 6.73 4.21
CA ILE A 82 -0.40 5.33 3.80
C ILE A 82 1.02 4.82 3.93
N VAL A 83 1.22 3.86 4.82
CA VAL A 83 2.48 3.13 4.96
C VAL A 83 2.23 1.66 4.65
N ILE A 84 3.02 1.12 3.74
CA ILE A 84 2.94 -0.28 3.33
C ILE A 84 4.16 -1.02 3.86
N VAL A 85 3.90 -2.11 4.57
CA VAL A 85 4.94 -3.07 4.95
C VAL A 85 4.64 -4.35 4.18
N PRO A 86 5.43 -4.68 3.14
CA PRO A 86 5.17 -5.87 2.35
C PRO A 86 5.44 -7.15 3.17
N PRO A 87 4.91 -8.30 2.74
CA PRO A 87 5.27 -9.56 3.35
C PRO A 87 6.79 -9.75 3.35
N THR A 88 7.33 -10.32 4.41
CA THR A 88 8.78 -10.50 4.56
C THR A 88 9.34 -11.31 3.38
N GLY A 89 10.29 -10.73 2.66
CA GLY A 89 10.88 -11.35 1.47
C GLY A 89 10.00 -11.30 0.23
N GLY A 90 8.81 -10.71 0.32
CA GLY A 90 7.90 -10.59 -0.80
C GLY A 90 7.97 -9.23 -1.48
N ALA A 91 7.15 -9.07 -2.51
CA ALA A 91 7.00 -7.81 -3.23
C ALA A 91 5.54 -7.57 -3.53
N VAL A 92 5.11 -6.31 -3.41
CA VAL A 92 3.73 -5.94 -3.65
C VAL A 92 3.64 -4.72 -4.56
N ALA A 93 2.49 -4.58 -5.20
CA ALA A 93 2.09 -3.39 -5.93
C ALA A 93 0.82 -2.85 -5.28
N VAL A 94 0.72 -1.54 -5.11
CA VAL A 94 -0.41 -0.93 -4.41
C VAL A 94 -1.02 0.16 -5.26
N SER A 95 -2.33 0.08 -5.44
CA SER A 95 -3.13 1.13 -6.07
C SER A 95 -3.81 1.95 -4.98
N PHE A 96 -3.63 3.27 -5.05
CA PHE A 96 -4.09 4.17 -4.00
C PHE A 96 -4.44 5.54 -4.57
N ALA A 97 -5.04 6.37 -3.74
CA ALA A 97 -5.29 7.76 -4.09
C ALA A 97 -4.95 8.72 -2.95
#